data_105dcdfaa0e426302d728a2f95943bc1
#
_entry.id   105dcdfaa0e426302d728a2f95943bc1
#
_cell.length_a   1.000
_cell.length_b   1.000
_cell.length_c   1.000
_cell.angle_alpha   90.00
_cell.angle_beta   90.00
_cell.angle_gamma   90.00
#
_symmetry.space_group_name_H-M   'P 1'
#
loop_
_entity.id
_entity.type
_entity.pdbx_description
1 polymer ?
#
loop_
_entity_poly.entity_id
_entity_poly.type
_entity_poly.pdbx_seq_one_letter_code
_entity_poly.pdbx_strand_id
1 'polypeptide(L)'
;KPGGQATGSYSKMVAGKIEFQAAGPFRASQSIAGHLVDEEGSIVSHFKQQVSIARGVPLLAFDLQLDPVVLPEGNPWQSYYGVRLAWTGDELFRGVGLVRQRTFRTRIEGPDYLDLCSGNLTLTLLPGGIPYHTLIEPGQIDTLLIPPGESGREFSWKIGLELPAAAETSWSAFVETPSRLANRSRVEPASAWLLHISDPKVVVTHVDFVAMEEETRIRLRLLETGSRRSCLSLSCCRSFAAASKLDFTHSVIESLPVQPDRVELELAPGELCLLELEFAR
;
A
#
# COMPACT_ATOMS: atom_id res chain seq x y z
N LYS A 1 -12.41 -28.87 7.93
CA LYS A 1 -12.26 -29.47 6.59
C LYS A 1 -11.33 -28.58 5.77
N PRO A 2 -10.35 -29.10 5.03
CA PRO A 2 -9.62 -28.33 4.05
C PRO A 2 -10.58 -28.03 2.90
N GLY A 3 -10.81 -26.77 2.61
CA GLY A 3 -11.87 -26.26 1.74
C GLY A 3 -13.07 -25.86 2.58
N GLY A 4 -12.90 -24.79 3.33
CA GLY A 4 -13.97 -24.29 4.16
C GLY A 4 -15.09 -23.74 3.31
N GLN A 5 -16.16 -24.52 3.15
CA GLN A 5 -17.44 -23.93 2.86
C GLN A 5 -17.75 -22.98 4.01
N ALA A 6 -18.03 -21.73 3.67
CA ALA A 6 -18.63 -20.79 4.60
C ALA A 6 -19.94 -21.41 5.09
N THR A 7 -19.92 -21.96 6.29
CA THR A 7 -21.12 -22.51 6.94
C THR A 7 -21.74 -21.46 7.84
N GLY A 8 -21.35 -20.19 7.66
CA GLY A 8 -21.67 -19.14 8.58
C GLY A 8 -22.89 -18.33 8.15
N SER A 9 -23.72 -18.02 9.12
CA SER A 9 -24.62 -16.90 9.05
C SER A 9 -23.79 -15.61 8.99
N TYR A 10 -24.19 -14.70 8.12
CA TYR A 10 -23.57 -13.39 8.00
C TYR A 10 -24.48 -12.35 8.63
N SER A 11 -23.89 -11.46 9.42
CA SER A 11 -24.63 -10.29 9.88
C SER A 11 -25.04 -9.40 8.70
N LYS A 12 -26.19 -8.77 8.81
CA LYS A 12 -26.70 -7.80 7.84
C LYS A 12 -26.37 -6.39 8.33
N MET A 13 -25.89 -5.56 7.41
CA MET A 13 -25.69 -4.15 7.66
C MET A 13 -27.02 -3.38 7.57
N VAL A 14 -27.38 -2.72 8.66
CA VAL A 14 -28.50 -1.77 8.70
C VAL A 14 -27.88 -0.37 8.79
N ALA A 15 -27.87 0.28 7.64
CA ALA A 15 -27.26 1.59 7.50
C ALA A 15 -28.25 2.71 7.84
N GLY A 16 -27.77 3.75 8.50
CA GLY A 16 -28.50 4.98 8.73
C GLY A 16 -28.44 5.94 7.55
N LYS A 17 -28.66 7.22 7.84
CA LYS A 17 -28.58 8.28 6.83
C LYS A 17 -27.13 8.51 6.38
N ILE A 18 -26.93 8.62 5.07
CA ILE A 18 -25.66 9.07 4.51
C ILE A 18 -25.56 10.59 4.65
N GLU A 19 -24.44 11.06 5.18
CA GLU A 19 -24.14 12.47 5.38
C GLU A 19 -22.91 12.87 4.59
N PHE A 20 -23.04 13.91 3.77
CA PHE A 20 -21.89 14.50 3.07
C PHE A 20 -21.11 15.40 4.03
N GLN A 21 -19.82 15.07 4.26
CA GLN A 21 -18.93 15.84 5.11
C GLN A 21 -18.15 16.89 4.34
N ALA A 22 -17.81 16.59 3.09
CA ALA A 22 -17.18 17.51 2.16
C ALA A 22 -17.65 17.24 0.74
N ALA A 23 -17.94 18.30 0.00
CA ALA A 23 -18.32 18.26 -1.42
C ALA A 23 -17.66 19.42 -2.16
N GLY A 24 -16.32 19.40 -2.21
CA GLY A 24 -15.51 20.44 -2.84
C GLY A 24 -14.79 19.95 -4.10
N PRO A 25 -14.17 20.87 -4.87
CA PRO A 25 -13.48 20.54 -6.12
C PRO A 25 -12.21 19.70 -5.93
N PHE A 26 -11.67 19.62 -4.71
CA PHE A 26 -10.43 18.89 -4.39
C PHE A 26 -10.65 17.63 -3.58
N ARG A 27 -11.73 17.57 -2.81
CA ARG A 27 -12.07 16.44 -1.96
C ARG A 27 -13.57 16.30 -1.83
N ALA A 28 -14.04 15.06 -1.91
CA ALA A 28 -15.38 14.68 -1.49
C ALA A 28 -15.30 13.61 -0.41
N SER A 29 -16.20 13.67 0.56
CA SER A 29 -16.31 12.64 1.60
C SER A 29 -17.75 12.52 2.08
N GLN A 30 -18.12 11.29 2.42
CA GLN A 30 -19.41 10.96 3.03
C GLN A 30 -19.20 10.07 4.24
N SER A 31 -20.09 10.17 5.20
CA SER A 31 -20.11 9.29 6.37
C SER A 31 -21.47 8.61 6.50
N ILE A 32 -21.44 7.42 7.07
CA ILE A 32 -22.60 6.63 7.41
C ILE A 32 -22.37 5.97 8.77
N ALA A 33 -23.39 5.96 9.60
CA ALA A 33 -23.42 5.22 10.85
C ALA A 33 -24.58 4.22 10.82
N GLY A 34 -24.44 3.12 11.53
CA GLY A 34 -25.45 2.09 11.59
C GLY A 34 -25.07 0.97 12.53
N HIS A 35 -25.65 -0.19 12.30
CA HIS A 35 -25.37 -1.38 13.10
C HIS A 35 -25.43 -2.63 12.23
N LEU A 36 -24.80 -3.68 12.72
CA LEU A 36 -24.85 -5.01 12.17
C LEU A 36 -25.84 -5.84 13.00
N VAL A 37 -26.69 -6.61 12.34
CA VAL A 37 -27.63 -7.50 12.99
C VAL A 37 -27.39 -8.93 12.55
N ASP A 38 -27.63 -9.89 13.43
CA ASP A 38 -27.64 -11.31 13.13
C ASP A 38 -28.92 -11.74 12.39
N GLU A 39 -29.09 -13.04 12.19
CA GLU A 39 -30.27 -13.60 11.51
C GLU A 39 -31.55 -13.39 12.30
N GLU A 40 -31.48 -13.26 13.61
CA GLU A 40 -32.60 -13.04 14.54
C GLU A 40 -32.97 -11.56 14.65
N GLY A 41 -32.15 -10.65 14.07
CA GLY A 41 -32.32 -9.21 14.13
C GLY A 41 -31.68 -8.54 15.35
N SER A 42 -30.92 -9.29 16.15
CA SER A 42 -30.20 -8.73 17.30
C SER A 42 -28.97 -7.96 16.86
N ILE A 43 -28.72 -6.82 17.49
CA ILE A 43 -27.54 -6.01 17.17
C ILE A 43 -26.28 -6.69 17.68
N VAL A 44 -25.35 -6.96 16.77
CA VAL A 44 -24.05 -7.58 17.08
C VAL A 44 -22.89 -6.59 17.08
N SER A 45 -23.01 -5.46 16.37
CA SER A 45 -22.03 -4.37 16.39
C SER A 45 -22.64 -3.05 15.93
N HIS A 46 -22.13 -1.93 16.45
CA HIS A 46 -22.33 -0.63 15.84
C HIS A 46 -21.16 -0.27 14.94
N PHE A 47 -21.38 0.55 13.93
CA PHE A 47 -20.34 1.04 13.05
C PHE A 47 -20.51 2.50 12.66
N LYS A 48 -19.38 3.15 12.37
CA LYS A 48 -19.31 4.43 11.67
C LYS A 48 -18.27 4.31 10.58
N GLN A 49 -18.66 4.61 9.35
CA GLN A 49 -17.78 4.54 8.19
C GLN A 49 -17.71 5.91 7.51
N GLN A 50 -16.52 6.30 7.10
CA GLN A 50 -16.28 7.43 6.23
C GLN A 50 -15.63 6.95 4.95
N VAL A 51 -16.10 7.44 3.81
CA VAL A 51 -15.49 7.20 2.49
C VAL A 51 -15.08 8.55 1.94
N SER A 52 -13.87 8.64 1.41
CA SER A 52 -13.37 9.88 0.82
C SER A 52 -12.57 9.64 -0.45
N ILE A 53 -12.61 10.63 -1.34
CA ILE A 53 -11.82 10.69 -2.57
C ILE A 53 -11.19 12.07 -2.70
N ALA A 54 -9.96 12.12 -3.19
CA ALA A 54 -9.25 13.37 -3.48
C ALA A 54 -8.96 13.48 -4.98
N ARG A 55 -9.05 14.71 -5.50
CA ARG A 55 -8.75 14.99 -6.91
C ARG A 55 -7.29 14.65 -7.23
N GLY A 56 -7.07 13.94 -8.34
CA GLY A 56 -5.73 13.55 -8.79
C GLY A 56 -5.14 12.34 -8.06
N VAL A 57 -5.88 11.76 -7.10
CA VAL A 57 -5.49 10.54 -6.40
C VAL A 57 -6.48 9.44 -6.78
N PRO A 58 -6.06 8.41 -7.52
CA PRO A 58 -6.97 7.34 -8.00
C PRO A 58 -7.28 6.32 -6.89
N LEU A 59 -7.57 6.80 -5.68
CA LEU A 59 -7.83 5.99 -4.49
C LEU A 59 -9.12 6.44 -3.81
N LEU A 60 -9.96 5.47 -3.48
CA LEU A 60 -11.02 5.61 -2.48
C LEU A 60 -10.45 5.25 -1.12
N ALA A 61 -10.50 6.16 -0.18
CA ALA A 61 -10.08 5.91 1.20
C ALA A 61 -11.30 5.62 2.08
N PHE A 62 -11.17 4.62 2.92
CA PHE A 62 -12.17 4.16 3.87
C PHE A 62 -11.61 4.23 5.27
N ASP A 63 -12.35 4.87 6.16
CA ASP A 63 -12.12 4.86 7.60
C ASP A 63 -13.34 4.24 8.26
N LEU A 64 -13.14 3.21 9.08
CA LEU A 64 -14.19 2.45 9.73
C LEU A 64 -13.91 2.36 11.24
N GLN A 65 -14.90 2.73 12.02
CA GLN A 65 -14.97 2.45 13.43
C GLN A 65 -16.02 1.36 13.67
N LEU A 66 -15.62 0.31 14.39
CA LEU A 66 -16.49 -0.78 14.84
C LEU A 66 -16.57 -0.79 16.36
N ASP A 67 -17.78 -0.99 16.86
CA ASP A 67 -18.05 -1.16 18.30
C ASP A 67 -18.84 -2.46 18.50
N PRO A 68 -18.15 -3.62 18.65
CA PRO A 68 -18.78 -4.91 18.83
C PRO A 68 -19.55 -5.00 20.14
N VAL A 69 -20.81 -5.42 20.04
CA VAL A 69 -21.65 -5.85 21.18
C VAL A 69 -21.36 -7.31 21.50
N VAL A 70 -21.11 -8.11 20.45
CA VAL A 70 -20.74 -9.53 20.54
C VAL A 70 -19.34 -9.69 20.00
N LEU A 71 -18.42 -10.25 20.79
CA LEU A 71 -17.06 -10.50 20.33
C LEU A 71 -16.97 -11.82 19.55
N PRO A 72 -16.12 -11.89 18.51
CA PRO A 72 -15.84 -13.14 17.81
C PRO A 72 -15.19 -14.16 18.75
N GLU A 73 -15.54 -15.43 18.60
CA GLU A 73 -14.97 -16.53 19.39
C GLU A 73 -14.53 -17.69 18.49
N GLY A 74 -13.63 -18.53 19.01
CA GLY A 74 -13.19 -19.75 18.35
C GLY A 74 -12.15 -19.56 17.27
N ASN A 75 -12.38 -20.10 16.08
CA ASN A 75 -11.40 -20.05 14.99
C ASN A 75 -11.43 -18.70 14.26
N PRO A 76 -10.31 -17.97 14.21
CA PRO A 76 -10.26 -16.63 13.61
C PRO A 76 -10.60 -16.56 12.12
N TRP A 77 -10.51 -17.68 11.41
CA TRP A 77 -10.90 -17.78 10.00
C TRP A 77 -12.39 -18.10 9.79
N GLN A 78 -13.14 -18.30 10.84
CA GLN A 78 -14.56 -18.66 10.81
C GLN A 78 -15.44 -17.67 11.58
N SER A 79 -14.85 -16.94 12.52
CA SER A 79 -15.56 -15.97 13.36
C SER A 79 -14.73 -14.69 13.42
N TYR A 80 -15.22 -13.62 12.79
CA TYR A 80 -14.55 -12.33 12.71
C TYR A 80 -15.53 -11.24 12.26
N TYR A 81 -15.21 -9.99 12.56
CA TYR A 81 -15.74 -8.85 11.81
C TYR A 81 -14.79 -8.55 10.66
N GLY A 82 -15.34 -8.29 9.47
CA GLY A 82 -14.53 -8.04 8.28
C GLY A 82 -15.20 -7.15 7.28
N VAL A 83 -14.43 -6.75 6.29
CA VAL A 83 -14.89 -6.03 5.10
C VAL A 83 -14.87 -6.98 3.93
N ARG A 84 -16.01 -7.12 3.27
CA ARG A 84 -16.16 -7.94 2.07
C ARG A 84 -16.04 -7.09 0.82
N LEU A 85 -15.17 -7.53 -0.07
CA LEU A 85 -15.01 -6.98 -1.41
C LEU A 85 -15.41 -8.05 -2.43
N ALA A 86 -16.30 -7.68 -3.35
CA ALA A 86 -16.67 -8.53 -4.48
C ALA A 86 -15.95 -8.05 -5.75
N TRP A 87 -15.40 -8.99 -6.52
CA TRP A 87 -14.84 -8.71 -7.85
C TRP A 87 -15.08 -9.89 -8.79
N THR A 88 -14.95 -9.67 -10.09
CA THR A 88 -15.07 -10.70 -11.12
C THR A 88 -13.69 -10.95 -11.73
N GLY A 89 -12.79 -11.60 -11.00
CA GLY A 89 -11.43 -11.84 -11.45
C GLY A 89 -11.02 -13.30 -11.29
N ASP A 90 -9.98 -13.66 -12.03
CA ASP A 90 -9.41 -15.00 -12.09
C ASP A 90 -7.99 -15.07 -11.52
N GLU A 91 -7.36 -13.92 -11.34
CA GLU A 91 -6.01 -13.84 -10.78
C GLU A 91 -5.94 -12.97 -9.55
N LEU A 92 -5.21 -13.44 -8.56
CA LEU A 92 -4.97 -12.76 -7.31
C LEU A 92 -3.48 -12.71 -7.00
N PHE A 93 -2.99 -11.48 -6.76
CA PHE A 93 -1.63 -11.27 -6.28
C PHE A 93 -1.68 -10.59 -4.92
N ARG A 94 -0.64 -10.83 -4.13
CA ARG A 94 -0.43 -10.20 -2.83
C ARG A 94 0.91 -9.50 -2.77
N GLY A 95 1.00 -8.42 -2.03
CA GLY A 95 2.24 -7.77 -1.63
C GLY A 95 2.68 -8.27 -0.25
N VAL A 96 3.91 -8.77 -0.17
CA VAL A 96 4.56 -9.13 1.10
C VAL A 96 5.97 -8.57 1.06
N GLY A 97 6.28 -7.64 1.96
CA GLY A 97 7.51 -6.83 1.90
C GLY A 97 7.58 -6.04 0.60
N LEU A 98 6.44 -5.54 0.12
CA LEU A 98 6.21 -4.86 -1.16
C LEU A 98 6.37 -5.72 -2.41
N VAL A 99 6.94 -6.93 -2.32
CA VAL A 99 7.15 -7.81 -3.47
C VAL A 99 5.85 -8.48 -3.89
N ARG A 100 5.53 -8.39 -5.17
CA ARG A 100 4.31 -8.95 -5.78
C ARG A 100 4.42 -10.46 -5.95
N GLN A 101 3.45 -11.20 -5.40
CA GLN A 101 3.40 -12.66 -5.46
C GLN A 101 2.02 -13.14 -5.87
N ARG A 102 1.94 -14.00 -6.88
CA ARG A 102 0.67 -14.67 -7.22
C ARG A 102 0.28 -15.64 -6.11
N THR A 103 -0.99 -15.70 -5.78
CA THR A 103 -1.51 -16.62 -4.77
C THR A 103 -2.74 -17.37 -5.27
N PHE A 104 -2.86 -18.64 -4.87
CA PHE A 104 -4.00 -19.52 -5.12
C PHE A 104 -4.62 -20.02 -3.81
N ARG A 105 -4.18 -19.44 -2.69
CA ARG A 105 -4.62 -19.86 -1.36
C ARG A 105 -5.96 -19.21 -1.02
N THR A 106 -6.78 -19.93 -0.26
CA THR A 106 -8.02 -19.38 0.28
C THR A 106 -7.77 -18.48 1.50
N ARG A 107 -6.70 -18.76 2.28
CA ARG A 107 -6.23 -17.91 3.38
C ARG A 107 -4.99 -17.20 2.94
N ILE A 108 -5.04 -15.89 2.95
CA ILE A 108 -4.04 -15.04 2.32
C ILE A 108 -3.47 -14.10 3.38
N GLU A 109 -2.15 -14.03 3.42
CA GLU A 109 -1.42 -12.98 4.12
C GLU A 109 -0.96 -11.96 3.07
N GLY A 110 -1.42 -10.72 3.17
CA GLY A 110 -1.09 -9.65 2.23
C GLY A 110 -1.17 -8.28 2.91
N PRO A 111 -0.22 -7.96 3.82
CA PRO A 111 -0.30 -6.74 4.60
C PRO A 111 -0.11 -5.47 3.78
N ASP A 112 0.61 -5.55 2.64
CA ASP A 112 0.97 -4.39 1.85
C ASP A 112 -0.12 -4.05 0.84
N TYR A 113 -0.52 -5.02 0.02
CA TYR A 113 -1.60 -4.86 -0.95
C TYR A 113 -2.10 -6.20 -1.49
N LEU A 114 -3.30 -6.16 -2.09
CA LEU A 114 -3.83 -7.24 -2.92
C LEU A 114 -4.25 -6.68 -4.27
N ASP A 115 -3.76 -7.31 -5.36
CA ASP A 115 -4.23 -7.03 -6.72
C ASP A 115 -5.23 -8.11 -7.14
N LEU A 116 -6.44 -7.68 -7.42
CA LEU A 116 -7.57 -8.48 -7.90
C LEU A 116 -7.71 -8.22 -9.41
N CYS A 117 -7.19 -9.13 -10.23
CA CYS A 117 -7.13 -8.94 -11.67
C CYS A 117 -8.32 -9.62 -12.36
N SER A 118 -8.93 -8.92 -13.33
CA SER A 118 -10.02 -9.41 -14.19
C SER A 118 -9.78 -8.95 -15.62
N GLY A 119 -9.21 -9.83 -16.44
CA GLY A 119 -8.77 -9.46 -17.77
C GLY A 119 -7.75 -8.32 -17.73
N ASN A 120 -8.10 -7.17 -18.30
CA ASN A 120 -7.23 -5.99 -18.33
C ASN A 120 -7.43 -5.05 -17.13
N LEU A 121 -8.38 -5.34 -16.24
CA LEU A 121 -8.68 -4.49 -15.09
C LEU A 121 -8.01 -5.03 -13.84
N THR A 122 -7.39 -4.16 -13.07
CA THR A 122 -6.81 -4.47 -11.76
C THR A 122 -7.43 -3.56 -10.70
N LEU A 123 -8.05 -4.18 -9.72
CA LEU A 123 -8.47 -3.52 -8.51
C LEU A 123 -7.43 -3.82 -7.43
N THR A 124 -6.83 -2.78 -6.88
CA THR A 124 -5.84 -2.91 -5.79
C THR A 124 -6.47 -2.52 -4.47
N LEU A 125 -6.46 -3.46 -3.52
CA LEU A 125 -6.77 -3.20 -2.12
C LEU A 125 -5.46 -2.90 -1.37
N LEU A 126 -5.40 -1.75 -0.72
CA LEU A 126 -4.34 -1.34 0.19
C LEU A 126 -4.88 -1.46 1.63
N PRO A 127 -4.58 -2.55 2.34
CA PRO A 127 -5.30 -2.91 3.57
C PRO A 127 -4.83 -2.15 4.81
N GLY A 128 -3.87 -1.24 4.69
CA GLY A 128 -3.43 -0.43 5.85
C GLY A 128 -2.68 -1.22 6.91
N GLY A 129 -1.98 -2.28 6.51
CA GLY A 129 -1.27 -3.18 7.43
C GLY A 129 -2.13 -4.28 8.02
N ILE A 130 -3.42 -4.38 7.66
CA ILE A 130 -4.29 -5.50 8.03
C ILE A 130 -3.86 -6.72 7.22
N PRO A 131 -3.31 -7.79 7.85
CA PRO A 131 -2.55 -8.77 7.09
C PRO A 131 -3.39 -9.95 6.56
N TYR A 132 -4.59 -10.18 7.09
CA TYR A 132 -5.31 -11.43 6.87
C TYR A 132 -6.54 -11.25 6.00
N HIS A 133 -6.62 -12.08 4.95
CA HIS A 133 -7.73 -12.10 4.02
C HIS A 133 -8.15 -13.53 3.73
N THR A 134 -9.42 -13.74 3.42
CA THR A 134 -9.95 -15.07 3.05
C THR A 134 -10.85 -15.00 1.84
N LEU A 135 -10.62 -15.92 0.90
CA LEU A 135 -11.56 -16.15 -0.20
C LEU A 135 -12.73 -16.95 0.35
N ILE A 136 -13.92 -16.36 0.28
CA ILE A 136 -15.16 -16.99 0.76
C ILE A 136 -15.72 -17.90 -0.33
N GLU A 137 -15.85 -17.35 -1.53
CA GLU A 137 -16.27 -18.02 -2.74
C GLU A 137 -15.65 -17.32 -3.96
N PRO A 138 -15.73 -17.87 -5.16
CA PRO A 138 -15.23 -17.19 -6.34
C PRO A 138 -15.80 -15.78 -6.46
N GLY A 139 -14.91 -14.79 -6.53
CA GLY A 139 -15.26 -13.38 -6.63
C GLY A 139 -15.57 -12.67 -5.31
N GLN A 140 -15.34 -13.27 -4.15
CA GLN A 140 -15.51 -12.63 -2.85
C GLN A 140 -14.31 -12.84 -1.95
N ILE A 141 -13.76 -11.73 -1.43
CA ILE A 141 -12.67 -11.74 -0.46
C ILE A 141 -13.06 -10.93 0.78
N ASP A 142 -12.84 -11.51 1.94
CA ASP A 142 -12.98 -10.82 3.21
C ASP A 142 -11.61 -10.42 3.75
N THR A 143 -11.50 -9.19 4.23
CA THR A 143 -10.38 -8.70 5.04
C THR A 143 -10.81 -8.79 6.49
N LEU A 144 -10.04 -9.54 7.30
CA LEU A 144 -10.35 -9.79 8.70
C LEU A 144 -9.92 -8.59 9.54
N LEU A 145 -10.88 -7.89 10.14
CA LEU A 145 -10.63 -6.71 10.99
C LEU A 145 -10.50 -7.07 12.47
N ILE A 146 -11.49 -7.79 13.00
CA ILE A 146 -11.54 -8.18 14.40
C ILE A 146 -11.75 -9.69 14.48
N PRO A 147 -10.68 -10.49 14.47
CA PRO A 147 -10.72 -11.90 14.84
C PRO A 147 -10.79 -12.07 16.38
N PRO A 148 -10.99 -13.28 16.90
CA PRO A 148 -10.95 -13.56 18.32
C PRO A 148 -9.65 -13.06 18.98
N GLY A 149 -9.77 -12.35 20.09
CA GLY A 149 -8.64 -11.81 20.84
C GLY A 149 -8.14 -10.44 20.37
N GLU A 150 -8.64 -9.93 19.25
CA GLU A 150 -8.28 -8.59 18.75
C GLU A 150 -9.12 -7.51 19.43
N SER A 151 -8.45 -6.42 19.81
CA SER A 151 -9.07 -5.27 20.50
C SER A 151 -9.18 -4.01 19.63
N GLY A 152 -8.64 -4.03 18.42
CA GLY A 152 -8.73 -2.91 17.49
C GLY A 152 -10.17 -2.51 17.18
N ARG A 153 -10.43 -1.22 17.03
CA ARG A 153 -11.76 -0.66 16.75
C ARG A 153 -11.78 0.30 15.58
N GLU A 154 -10.65 0.80 15.20
CA GLU A 154 -10.48 1.77 14.11
C GLU A 154 -9.61 1.17 13.02
N PHE A 155 -10.10 1.22 11.80
CA PHE A 155 -9.48 0.59 10.64
C PHE A 155 -9.52 1.56 9.47
N SER A 156 -8.41 1.61 8.72
CA SER A 156 -8.31 2.40 7.51
C SER A 156 -7.73 1.55 6.38
N TRP A 157 -8.36 1.62 5.22
CA TRP A 157 -7.85 0.97 4.00
C TRP A 157 -8.16 1.84 2.78
N LYS A 158 -7.56 1.50 1.65
CA LYS A 158 -7.81 2.20 0.38
C LYS A 158 -8.04 1.20 -0.74
N ILE A 159 -8.81 1.63 -1.73
CA ILE A 159 -9.05 0.86 -2.95
C ILE A 159 -8.69 1.73 -4.14
N GLY A 160 -7.89 1.19 -5.06
CA GLY A 160 -7.52 1.83 -6.31
C GLY A 160 -7.89 0.99 -7.52
N LEU A 161 -8.12 1.66 -8.65
CA LEU A 161 -8.30 1.01 -9.95
C LEU A 161 -7.13 1.36 -10.84
N GLU A 162 -6.56 0.35 -11.52
CA GLU A 162 -5.46 0.53 -12.49
C GLU A 162 -4.29 1.33 -11.92
N LEU A 163 -3.87 1.03 -10.68
CA LEU A 163 -2.71 1.68 -10.09
C LEU A 163 -1.45 1.26 -10.86
N PRO A 164 -0.65 2.20 -11.36
CA PRO A 164 0.54 1.89 -12.16
C PRO A 164 1.63 1.19 -11.35
N ALA A 165 1.66 1.42 -10.04
CA ALA A 165 2.64 0.88 -9.12
C ALA A 165 2.00 0.64 -7.73
N ALA A 166 1.38 -0.55 -7.55
CA ALA A 166 0.69 -0.89 -6.30
C ALA A 166 1.64 -0.87 -5.09
N ALA A 167 2.86 -1.34 -5.24
CA ALA A 167 3.87 -1.36 -4.18
C ALA A 167 4.30 0.05 -3.76
N GLU A 168 4.59 0.95 -4.70
CA GLU A 168 4.92 2.35 -4.41
C GLU A 168 3.74 3.07 -3.77
N THR A 169 2.53 2.84 -4.29
CA THR A 169 1.31 3.42 -3.72
C THR A 169 1.06 2.91 -2.32
N SER A 170 1.27 1.62 -2.05
CA SER A 170 1.18 1.05 -0.71
C SER A 170 2.20 1.68 0.22
N TRP A 171 3.45 1.75 -0.20
CA TRP A 171 4.52 2.40 0.57
C TRP A 171 4.19 3.85 0.90
N SER A 172 3.83 4.66 -0.10
CA SER A 172 3.53 6.08 0.08
C SER A 172 2.24 6.34 0.87
N ALA A 173 1.30 5.40 0.87
CA ALA A 173 0.04 5.54 1.60
C ALA A 173 0.22 5.47 3.13
N PHE A 174 1.30 4.84 3.60
CA PHE A 174 1.58 4.62 5.02
C PHE A 174 2.82 5.36 5.53
N VAL A 175 3.62 5.96 4.64
CA VAL A 175 4.65 6.91 5.04
C VAL A 175 3.97 8.20 5.52
N GLU A 176 4.46 8.75 6.62
CA GLU A 176 3.98 10.03 7.14
C GLU A 176 3.99 11.09 6.04
N THR A 177 2.93 11.87 5.98
CA THR A 177 2.84 12.99 5.04
C THR A 177 4.05 13.89 5.25
N PRO A 178 4.85 14.17 4.21
CA PRO A 178 6.03 14.99 4.35
C PRO A 178 5.67 16.32 5.01
N SER A 179 6.49 16.73 5.96
CA SER A 179 6.30 17.97 6.72
C SER A 179 6.13 19.14 5.79
N ARG A 180 5.01 19.85 5.89
CA ARG A 180 4.78 21.05 5.14
C ARG A 180 5.68 22.16 5.69
N LEU A 181 6.73 22.49 4.99
CA LEU A 181 7.51 23.69 5.28
C LEU A 181 6.68 24.91 4.88
N ALA A 182 6.12 25.58 5.89
CA ALA A 182 5.50 26.88 5.71
C ALA A 182 6.60 27.93 5.54
N ASN A 183 7.14 28.07 4.35
CA ASN A 183 8.00 29.20 4.04
C ASN A 183 7.14 30.35 3.47
N ARG A 184 7.34 31.54 3.99
CA ARG A 184 6.66 32.75 3.52
C ARG A 184 7.24 33.27 2.21
N SER A 185 8.38 32.79 1.78
CA SER A 185 9.01 33.14 0.51
C SER A 185 8.41 32.29 -0.62
N ARG A 186 8.04 32.98 -1.70
CA ARG A 186 7.60 32.30 -2.93
C ARG A 186 8.80 31.54 -3.49
N VAL A 187 8.70 30.23 -3.50
CA VAL A 187 9.72 29.36 -4.11
C VAL A 187 9.34 29.18 -5.58
N GLU A 188 10.21 29.58 -6.46
CA GLU A 188 10.14 29.24 -7.89
C GLU A 188 11.39 28.41 -8.24
N PRO A 189 11.22 27.31 -8.95
CA PRO A 189 9.97 26.76 -9.54
C PRO A 189 9.00 26.20 -8.49
N ALA A 190 7.72 26.12 -8.86
CA ALA A 190 6.66 25.62 -7.99
C ALA A 190 6.78 24.13 -7.65
N SER A 191 7.63 23.42 -8.36
CA SER A 191 7.98 22.01 -8.10
C SER A 191 9.48 21.81 -8.32
N ALA A 192 10.06 20.90 -7.52
CA ALA A 192 11.45 20.47 -7.66
C ALA A 192 11.54 18.97 -7.36
N TRP A 193 12.52 18.31 -7.97
CA TRP A 193 12.83 16.92 -7.70
C TRP A 193 14.34 16.76 -7.50
N LEU A 194 14.73 15.85 -6.64
CA LEU A 194 16.13 15.52 -6.40
C LEU A 194 16.55 14.31 -7.23
N LEU A 195 15.78 13.24 -7.14
CA LEU A 195 16.04 11.96 -7.80
C LEU A 195 14.78 11.52 -8.55
N HIS A 196 14.99 10.88 -9.68
CA HIS A 196 13.93 10.26 -10.47
C HIS A 196 14.38 8.86 -10.91
N ILE A 197 13.52 7.87 -10.69
CA ILE A 197 13.69 6.48 -11.11
C ILE A 197 12.74 6.19 -12.25
N SER A 198 13.25 5.65 -13.37
CA SER A 198 12.46 5.43 -14.57
C SER A 198 11.49 4.24 -14.48
N ASP A 199 11.75 3.25 -13.61
CA ASP A 199 10.88 2.10 -13.42
C ASP A 199 10.02 2.27 -12.17
N PRO A 200 8.69 2.42 -12.28
CA PRO A 200 7.79 2.60 -11.13
C PRO A 200 7.67 1.34 -10.24
N LYS A 201 8.28 0.21 -10.65
CA LYS A 201 8.33 -1.01 -9.84
C LYS A 201 9.56 -1.08 -8.94
N VAL A 202 10.41 -0.08 -9.01
CA VAL A 202 11.55 0.05 -8.10
C VAL A 202 11.24 1.13 -7.08
N VAL A 203 11.13 0.72 -5.82
CA VAL A 203 10.78 1.60 -4.70
C VAL A 203 12.04 1.98 -3.92
N VAL A 204 12.19 3.27 -3.62
CA VAL A 204 13.20 3.75 -2.67
C VAL A 204 12.67 3.52 -1.26
N THR A 205 13.23 2.55 -0.55
CA THR A 205 12.79 2.20 0.81
C THR A 205 13.58 2.95 1.90
N HIS A 206 14.70 3.56 1.54
CA HIS A 206 15.50 4.36 2.46
C HIS A 206 16.40 5.33 1.69
N VAL A 207 16.59 6.53 2.25
CA VAL A 207 17.53 7.54 1.76
C VAL A 207 18.36 8.00 2.95
N ASP A 208 19.68 7.96 2.81
CA ASP A 208 20.62 8.45 3.80
C ASP A 208 21.57 9.47 3.17
N PHE A 209 21.84 10.56 3.90
CA PHE A 209 22.77 11.60 3.49
C PHE A 209 24.05 11.48 4.31
N VAL A 210 25.11 11.04 3.66
CA VAL A 210 26.42 10.87 4.30
C VAL A 210 27.24 12.14 4.05
N ALA A 211 27.35 12.96 5.08
CA ALA A 211 28.19 14.14 5.03
C ALA A 211 29.66 13.72 5.29
N MET A 212 30.53 13.98 4.32
CA MET A 212 31.97 13.91 4.46
C MET A 212 32.53 15.37 4.48
N GLU A 213 33.74 15.58 4.99
CA GLU A 213 34.28 16.94 5.17
C GLU A 213 34.25 17.80 3.89
N GLU A 214 34.35 17.20 2.71
CA GLU A 214 34.35 17.90 1.43
C GLU A 214 33.32 17.39 0.40
N GLU A 215 32.60 16.29 0.70
CA GLU A 215 31.72 15.63 -0.26
C GLU A 215 30.38 15.26 0.39
N THR A 216 29.32 15.38 -0.37
CA THR A 216 28.00 14.86 0.02
C THR A 216 27.71 13.63 -0.80
N ARG A 217 27.46 12.51 -0.12
CA ARG A 217 27.02 11.27 -0.73
C ARG A 217 25.58 10.99 -0.35
N ILE A 218 24.85 10.38 -1.25
CA ILE A 218 23.50 9.87 -0.97
C ILE A 218 23.58 8.34 -1.08
N ARG A 219 23.08 7.67 -0.07
CA ARG A 219 22.84 6.22 -0.10
C ARG A 219 21.35 5.97 -0.26
N LEU A 220 21.01 5.15 -1.24
CA LEU A 220 19.65 4.72 -1.51
C LEU A 220 19.53 3.23 -1.25
N ARG A 221 18.43 2.83 -0.65
CA ARG A 221 18.04 1.42 -0.61
C ARG A 221 16.87 1.23 -1.57
N LEU A 222 17.15 0.54 -2.67
CA LEU A 222 16.21 0.27 -3.74
C LEU A 222 15.68 -1.15 -3.61
N LEU A 223 14.38 -1.35 -3.84
CA LEU A 223 13.73 -2.65 -3.85
C LEU A 223 12.98 -2.83 -5.17
N GLU A 224 13.30 -3.90 -5.92
CA GLU A 224 12.50 -4.34 -7.07
C GLU A 224 11.25 -5.06 -6.58
N THR A 225 10.06 -4.54 -6.91
CA THR A 225 8.78 -5.03 -6.37
C THR A 225 7.92 -5.79 -7.38
N GLY A 226 8.24 -5.73 -8.67
CA GLY A 226 7.46 -6.32 -9.76
C GLY A 226 7.73 -7.80 -9.99
N SER A 227 8.65 -8.42 -9.22
CA SER A 227 9.08 -9.82 -9.36
C SER A 227 9.63 -10.17 -10.74
N ARG A 228 10.29 -9.21 -11.37
CA ARG A 228 10.94 -9.37 -12.68
C ARG A 228 12.22 -8.55 -12.76
N ARG A 229 13.08 -8.90 -13.72
CA ARG A 229 14.28 -8.12 -13.98
C ARG A 229 13.91 -6.70 -14.40
N SER A 230 14.50 -5.70 -13.76
CA SER A 230 14.31 -4.27 -14.04
C SER A 230 15.61 -3.65 -14.52
N CYS A 231 15.59 -3.04 -15.72
CA CYS A 231 16.66 -2.17 -16.21
C CYS A 231 16.16 -0.74 -16.04
N LEU A 232 16.80 0.03 -15.20
CA LEU A 232 16.34 1.37 -14.87
C LEU A 232 17.42 2.42 -15.00
N SER A 233 16.97 3.65 -15.21
CA SER A 233 17.77 4.84 -15.17
C SER A 233 17.40 5.64 -13.93
N LEU A 234 18.39 6.00 -13.12
CA LEU A 234 18.27 6.93 -12.01
C LEU A 234 18.86 8.26 -12.43
N SER A 235 18.05 9.29 -12.44
CA SER A 235 18.46 10.67 -12.79
C SER A 235 18.48 11.56 -11.55
N CYS A 236 19.32 12.60 -11.57
CA CYS A 236 19.42 13.60 -10.52
C CYS A 236 19.43 15.01 -11.08
N CYS A 237 18.97 15.97 -10.29
CA CYS A 237 19.08 17.39 -10.62
C CYS A 237 20.54 17.93 -10.50
N ARG A 238 21.48 17.13 -10.00
CA ARG A 238 22.92 17.39 -9.91
C ARG A 238 23.70 16.33 -10.66
N SER A 239 24.87 16.73 -11.18
CA SER A 239 25.75 15.79 -11.89
C SER A 239 26.38 14.78 -10.93
N PHE A 240 26.45 13.54 -11.35
CA PHE A 240 27.13 12.46 -10.63
C PHE A 240 28.63 12.48 -10.92
N ALA A 241 29.43 12.30 -9.87
CA ALA A 241 30.87 12.03 -9.99
C ALA A 241 31.16 10.51 -10.00
N ALA A 242 30.44 9.75 -9.17
CA ALA A 242 30.54 8.30 -9.12
C ALA A 242 29.24 7.67 -8.63
N ALA A 243 29.08 6.38 -8.95
CA ALA A 243 27.99 5.55 -8.41
C ALA A 243 28.51 4.13 -8.18
N SER A 244 28.10 3.54 -7.05
CA SER A 244 28.53 2.18 -6.69
C SER A 244 27.41 1.41 -6.02
N LYS A 245 27.26 0.12 -6.37
CA LYS A 245 26.49 -0.82 -5.56
C LYS A 245 27.31 -1.23 -4.34
N LEU A 246 26.66 -1.29 -3.19
CA LEU A 246 27.26 -1.65 -1.93
C LEU A 246 26.65 -2.96 -1.39
N ASP A 247 27.43 -3.67 -0.60
CA ASP A 247 26.90 -4.70 0.31
C ASP A 247 26.29 -4.08 1.58
N PHE A 248 25.72 -4.91 2.44
CA PHE A 248 25.11 -4.43 3.70
C PHE A 248 26.13 -4.01 4.76
N THR A 249 27.45 -4.20 4.51
CA THR A 249 28.54 -3.63 5.31
C THR A 249 29.03 -2.29 4.75
N HIS A 250 28.39 -1.81 3.68
CA HIS A 250 28.74 -0.61 2.91
C HIS A 250 30.07 -0.72 2.15
N SER A 251 30.52 -1.93 1.87
CA SER A 251 31.67 -2.18 0.99
C SER A 251 31.20 -2.18 -0.47
N VAL A 252 32.03 -1.61 -1.36
CA VAL A 252 31.72 -1.55 -2.80
C VAL A 252 31.75 -2.96 -3.41
N ILE A 253 30.62 -3.38 -3.99
CA ILE A 253 30.52 -4.63 -4.76
C ILE A 253 30.81 -4.38 -6.23
N GLU A 254 30.29 -3.26 -6.76
CA GLU A 254 30.33 -2.93 -8.17
C GLU A 254 30.35 -1.41 -8.36
N SER A 255 31.26 -0.92 -9.19
CA SER A 255 31.26 0.47 -9.65
C SER A 255 30.43 0.59 -10.92
N LEU A 256 29.48 1.51 -10.94
CA LEU A 256 28.56 1.69 -12.06
C LEU A 256 29.06 2.81 -13.00
N PRO A 257 28.89 2.68 -14.32
CA PRO A 257 29.16 3.75 -15.25
C PRO A 257 28.19 4.93 -15.00
N VAL A 258 28.75 6.12 -14.87
CA VAL A 258 27.96 7.35 -14.69
C VAL A 258 27.95 8.18 -15.95
N GLN A 259 26.81 8.78 -16.25
CA GLN A 259 26.65 9.92 -17.15
C GLN A 259 26.42 11.18 -16.29
N PRO A 260 26.59 12.37 -16.84
CA PRO A 260 26.53 13.61 -16.04
C PRO A 260 25.28 13.73 -15.18
N ASP A 261 24.12 13.30 -15.70
CA ASP A 261 22.81 13.47 -15.08
C ASP A 261 22.11 12.13 -14.75
N ARG A 262 22.74 10.98 -15.07
CA ARG A 262 22.10 9.68 -14.84
C ARG A 262 23.07 8.53 -14.59
N VAL A 263 22.56 7.51 -13.92
CA VAL A 263 23.16 6.20 -13.71
C VAL A 263 22.20 5.15 -14.19
N GLU A 264 22.70 4.17 -14.97
CA GLU A 264 21.94 3.00 -15.39
C GLU A 264 22.32 1.81 -14.54
N LEU A 265 21.33 1.07 -14.08
CA LEU A 265 21.55 -0.12 -13.27
C LEU A 265 20.47 -1.16 -13.56
N GLU A 266 20.82 -2.38 -13.22
CA GLU A 266 19.94 -3.53 -13.37
C GLU A 266 19.70 -4.16 -12.00
N LEU A 267 18.43 -4.53 -11.74
CA LEU A 267 18.01 -5.25 -10.55
C LEU A 267 17.38 -6.59 -10.92
N ALA A 268 17.73 -7.62 -10.20
CA ALA A 268 17.09 -8.93 -10.28
C ALA A 268 15.68 -8.89 -9.65
N PRO A 269 14.81 -9.88 -9.95
CA PRO A 269 13.49 -9.99 -9.34
C PRO A 269 13.57 -10.01 -7.81
N GLY A 270 12.90 -9.04 -7.14
CA GLY A 270 12.89 -8.92 -5.68
C GLY A 270 14.23 -8.49 -5.07
N GLU A 271 15.16 -7.98 -5.86
CA GLU A 271 16.47 -7.54 -5.35
C GLU A 271 16.34 -6.31 -4.46
N LEU A 272 17.01 -6.37 -3.30
CA LEU A 272 17.28 -5.24 -2.44
C LEU A 272 18.71 -4.77 -2.69
N CYS A 273 18.86 -3.59 -3.27
CA CYS A 273 20.14 -3.00 -3.67
C CYS A 273 20.45 -1.78 -2.80
N LEU A 274 21.67 -1.71 -2.28
CA LEU A 274 22.23 -0.48 -1.73
C LEU A 274 23.05 0.22 -2.81
N LEU A 275 22.72 1.47 -3.09
CA LEU A 275 23.38 2.32 -4.09
C LEU A 275 23.95 3.55 -3.41
N GLU A 276 25.23 3.81 -3.58
CA GLU A 276 25.89 5.05 -3.18
C GLU A 276 26.12 5.94 -4.40
N LEU A 277 25.77 7.20 -4.27
CA LEU A 277 25.90 8.23 -5.31
C LEU A 277 26.79 9.36 -4.77
N GLU A 278 27.82 9.70 -5.52
CA GLU A 278 28.67 10.86 -5.29
C GLU A 278 28.36 11.95 -6.31
N PHE A 279 28.33 13.20 -5.88
CA PHE A 279 28.01 14.32 -6.75
C PHE A 279 29.28 15.08 -7.15
N ALA A 280 29.27 15.56 -8.41
CA ALA A 280 30.30 16.48 -8.86
C ALA A 280 30.20 17.82 -8.09
N ARG A 281 31.35 18.43 -7.86
CA ARG A 281 31.47 19.74 -7.18
C ARG A 281 30.97 20.89 -8.03
#